data_c9a6c9d5bc55fb905626483cd69fc8a7
#
_entry.id   c9a6c9d5bc55fb905626483cd69fc8a7
#
_cell.length_a   1.000
_cell.length_b   1.000
_cell.length_c   1.000
_cell.angle_alpha   90.00
_cell.angle_beta   90.00
_cell.angle_gamma   90.00
#
_symmetry.space_group_name_H-M   'P 1'
#
loop_
_entity.id
_entity.type
_entity.pdbx_description
1 polymer ?
#
loop_
_entity_poly.entity_id
_entity_poly.type
_entity_poly.pdbx_seq_one_letter_code
_entity_poly.pdbx_strand_id
1 'polypeptide(L)'
;MKVRVRFAPSPTGYLHIGGARTALFNWLFARHTGGQFILRIEDTDAARNSREAVDVILNGLRWLGLDWDEGPLTGEVTGPSKGDCGPYFQSQRKENYQRRVEALMSRGLAYEHEGAIKFKMTREPITIPDLVVGDVLRPLTDREELDPDFVIQRSDGQPVFHLVNVIDDLEMNITHVIRGEDHLSNTAKHIALFKAFGVHPPHYAHIPLILNGDGSKMSKRDKGAALTSYLDDGFLPEAVINYLCLLGWSPKDNREKLSREEVCERFDLPQILRHNARFDYEKLLWLQGEYSRELADDRFYELAVASFAKAGVDTNRFPLPYVKAALDTCRGKFRLFSELP
;
A
#
# COMPACT_ATOMS: atom_id res chain seq x y z
N MET A 1 -3.25 -19.01 -14.37
CA MET A 1 -2.88 -18.92 -12.93
C MET A 1 -3.73 -17.78 -12.34
N LYS A 2 -4.29 -17.95 -11.14
CA LYS A 2 -5.08 -16.89 -10.48
C LYS A 2 -4.16 -15.72 -10.12
N VAL A 3 -4.60 -14.49 -10.35
CA VAL A 3 -3.82 -13.29 -9.99
C VAL A 3 -3.62 -13.24 -8.46
N ARG A 4 -2.38 -13.00 -8.04
CA ARG A 4 -2.01 -12.79 -6.62
C ARG A 4 -1.14 -11.55 -6.51
N VAL A 5 -1.62 -10.58 -5.79
CA VAL A 5 -0.95 -9.30 -5.51
C VAL A 5 -0.75 -9.12 -4.02
N ARG A 6 0.12 -8.19 -3.64
CA ARG A 6 0.39 -7.94 -2.23
C ARG A 6 0.59 -6.47 -1.92
N PHE A 7 0.12 -6.05 -0.76
CA PHE A 7 0.59 -4.86 -0.07
C PHE A 7 1.55 -5.30 1.04
N ALA A 8 2.75 -4.74 1.04
CA ALA A 8 3.84 -5.15 1.93
C ALA A 8 4.42 -3.94 2.69
N PRO A 9 3.66 -3.35 3.64
CA PRO A 9 4.10 -2.19 4.37
C PRO A 9 5.12 -2.51 5.46
N SER A 10 6.10 -1.61 5.64
CA SER A 10 6.93 -1.59 6.85
C SER A 10 6.20 -0.81 7.94
N PRO A 11 6.00 -1.36 9.15
CA PRO A 11 5.22 -0.74 10.21
C PRO A 11 6.05 0.32 10.98
N THR A 12 6.37 1.43 10.30
CA THR A 12 7.20 2.53 10.81
C THR A 12 6.38 3.75 11.24
N GLY A 13 5.14 3.55 11.70
CA GLY A 13 4.22 4.59 12.12
C GLY A 13 2.87 4.52 11.38
N TYR A 14 2.29 5.66 11.03
CA TYR A 14 1.00 5.71 10.35
C TYR A 14 1.08 5.33 8.86
N LEU A 15 -0.04 4.89 8.30
CA LEU A 15 -0.17 4.59 6.89
C LEU A 15 -0.21 5.91 6.09
N HIS A 16 0.83 6.12 5.26
CA HIS A 16 0.93 7.27 4.36
C HIS A 16 -0.06 7.12 3.20
N ILE A 17 -0.60 8.23 2.68
CA ILE A 17 -1.54 8.25 1.55
C ILE A 17 -0.98 7.51 0.30
N GLY A 18 0.31 7.60 0.05
CA GLY A 18 0.98 6.83 -1.02
C GLY A 18 0.91 5.32 -0.79
N GLY A 19 1.09 4.87 0.46
CA GLY A 19 0.91 3.47 0.85
C GLY A 19 -0.55 3.04 0.74
N ALA A 20 -1.49 3.89 1.19
CA ALA A 20 -2.92 3.62 1.06
C ALA A 20 -3.35 3.49 -0.41
N ARG A 21 -2.86 4.36 -1.32
CA ARG A 21 -3.08 4.24 -2.77
C ARG A 21 -2.47 2.96 -3.33
N THR A 22 -1.26 2.60 -2.91
CA THR A 22 -0.62 1.34 -3.34
C THR A 22 -1.45 0.13 -2.91
N ALA A 23 -1.94 0.12 -1.67
CA ALA A 23 -2.85 -0.92 -1.18
C ALA A 23 -4.14 -0.98 -2.01
N LEU A 24 -4.75 0.18 -2.25
CA LEU A 24 -5.98 0.30 -3.05
C LEU A 24 -5.79 -0.25 -4.47
N PHE A 25 -4.70 0.10 -5.17
CA PHE A 25 -4.47 -0.36 -6.55
C PHE A 25 -4.23 -1.88 -6.61
N ASN A 26 -3.53 -2.45 -5.63
CA ASN A 26 -3.42 -3.90 -5.48
C ASN A 26 -4.79 -4.55 -5.25
N TRP A 27 -5.58 -3.99 -4.32
CA TRP A 27 -6.92 -4.47 -4.00
C TRP A 27 -7.85 -4.42 -5.21
N LEU A 28 -7.90 -3.27 -5.91
CA LEU A 28 -8.71 -3.10 -7.11
C LEU A 28 -8.34 -4.10 -8.20
N PHE A 29 -7.06 -4.29 -8.47
CA PHE A 29 -6.61 -5.25 -9.47
C PHE A 29 -6.95 -6.69 -9.09
N ALA A 30 -6.82 -7.05 -7.81
CA ALA A 30 -7.26 -8.35 -7.31
C ALA A 30 -8.78 -8.54 -7.50
N ARG A 31 -9.59 -7.55 -7.13
CA ARG A 31 -11.06 -7.64 -7.25
C ARG A 31 -11.51 -7.65 -8.72
N HIS A 32 -10.92 -6.81 -9.57
CA HIS A 32 -11.19 -6.78 -11.01
C HIS A 32 -10.92 -8.13 -11.68
N THR A 33 -9.80 -8.77 -11.36
CA THR A 33 -9.37 -10.03 -11.99
C THR A 33 -9.88 -11.30 -11.31
N GLY A 34 -10.69 -11.19 -10.25
CA GLY A 34 -11.07 -12.33 -9.42
C GLY A 34 -9.86 -12.98 -8.70
N GLY A 35 -8.80 -12.21 -8.50
CA GLY A 35 -7.55 -12.61 -7.87
C GLY A 35 -7.58 -12.65 -6.34
N GLN A 36 -6.41 -12.58 -5.73
CA GLN A 36 -6.22 -12.54 -4.28
C GLN A 36 -5.31 -11.37 -3.89
N PHE A 37 -5.69 -10.68 -2.83
CA PHE A 37 -4.94 -9.59 -2.22
C PHE A 37 -4.33 -10.05 -0.90
N ILE A 38 -3.00 -10.07 -0.82
CA ILE A 38 -2.22 -10.51 0.33
C ILE A 38 -1.70 -9.29 1.09
N LEU A 39 -1.81 -9.32 2.42
CA LEU A 39 -1.17 -8.36 3.30
C LEU A 39 0.03 -9.02 3.99
N ARG A 40 1.23 -8.49 3.76
CA ARG A 40 2.49 -8.94 4.36
C ARG A 40 3.13 -7.78 5.14
N ILE A 41 3.54 -8.03 6.37
CA ILE A 41 4.20 -7.02 7.20
C ILE A 41 5.71 -7.16 7.11
N GLU A 42 6.38 -6.10 6.65
CA GLU A 42 7.85 -6.05 6.52
C GLU A 42 8.47 -5.49 7.79
N ASP A 43 8.55 -6.34 8.83
CA ASP A 43 8.98 -6.03 10.20
C ASP A 43 10.39 -6.52 10.53
N THR A 44 11.28 -6.64 9.56
CA THR A 44 12.66 -7.10 9.76
C THR A 44 13.51 -6.14 10.59
N ASP A 45 13.18 -4.85 10.67
CA ASP A 45 13.87 -3.86 11.49
C ASP A 45 13.14 -3.66 12.84
N ALA A 46 13.48 -4.51 13.81
CA ALA A 46 12.84 -4.52 15.13
C ALA A 46 12.92 -3.17 15.89
N ALA A 47 13.92 -2.34 15.61
CA ALA A 47 14.09 -1.06 16.30
C ALA A 47 13.07 0.01 15.88
N ARG A 48 12.45 -0.14 14.69
CA ARG A 48 11.48 0.81 14.13
C ARG A 48 10.07 0.29 14.05
N ASN A 49 9.84 -0.97 14.42
CA ASN A 49 8.56 -1.64 14.30
C ASN A 49 7.88 -1.76 15.67
N SER A 50 6.58 -1.48 15.71
CA SER A 50 5.77 -1.71 16.89
C SER A 50 4.43 -2.36 16.51
N ARG A 51 3.84 -3.07 17.47
CA ARG A 51 2.50 -3.64 17.34
C ARG A 51 1.48 -2.56 16.98
N GLU A 52 1.54 -1.42 17.66
CA GLU A 52 0.63 -0.29 17.46
C GLU A 52 0.71 0.23 16.01
N ALA A 53 1.91 0.28 15.43
CA ALA A 53 2.09 0.71 14.04
C ALA A 53 1.46 -0.30 13.06
N VAL A 54 1.51 -1.60 13.35
CA VAL A 54 0.80 -2.61 12.55
C VAL A 54 -0.72 -2.43 12.71
N ASP A 55 -1.22 -2.28 13.93
CA ASP A 55 -2.65 -2.07 14.18
C ASP A 55 -3.20 -0.82 13.48
N VAL A 56 -2.41 0.27 13.42
CA VAL A 56 -2.77 1.47 12.64
C VAL A 56 -2.93 1.14 11.15
N ILE A 57 -2.03 0.34 10.57
CA ILE A 57 -2.14 -0.09 9.17
C ILE A 57 -3.40 -0.94 8.96
N LEU A 58 -3.63 -1.96 9.81
CA LEU A 58 -4.79 -2.84 9.71
C LEU A 58 -6.11 -2.06 9.83
N ASN A 59 -6.19 -1.15 10.79
CA ASN A 59 -7.37 -0.32 11.01
C ASN A 59 -7.61 0.67 9.86
N GLY A 60 -6.54 1.25 9.30
CA GLY A 60 -6.63 2.11 8.13
C GLY A 60 -7.16 1.37 6.90
N LEU A 61 -6.67 0.15 6.64
CA LEU A 61 -7.19 -0.70 5.55
C LEU A 61 -8.64 -1.10 5.76
N ARG A 62 -9.02 -1.48 6.99
CA ARG A 62 -10.42 -1.81 7.35
C ARG A 62 -11.35 -0.61 7.19
N TRP A 63 -10.92 0.56 7.62
CA TRP A 63 -11.69 1.79 7.45
C TRP A 63 -11.95 2.10 5.97
N LEU A 64 -10.94 1.92 5.12
CA LEU A 64 -11.11 2.02 3.67
C LEU A 64 -11.91 0.84 3.08
N GLY A 65 -12.23 -0.20 3.86
CA GLY A 65 -12.88 -1.41 3.36
C GLY A 65 -12.02 -2.20 2.37
N LEU A 66 -10.70 -2.13 2.51
CA LEU A 66 -9.74 -2.91 1.74
C LEU A 66 -9.45 -4.21 2.47
N ASP A 67 -10.37 -5.15 2.38
CA ASP A 67 -10.24 -6.49 2.95
C ASP A 67 -9.18 -7.30 2.20
N TRP A 68 -8.33 -8.00 2.92
CA TRP A 68 -7.31 -8.89 2.35
C TRP A 68 -7.74 -10.35 2.43
N ASP A 69 -7.33 -11.15 1.45
CA ASP A 69 -7.66 -12.57 1.38
C ASP A 69 -6.72 -13.40 2.26
N GLU A 70 -5.45 -12.99 2.36
CA GLU A 70 -4.44 -13.61 3.19
C GLU A 70 -3.63 -12.54 3.93
N GLY A 71 -3.29 -12.80 5.20
CA GLY A 71 -2.53 -11.87 6.02
C GLY A 71 -2.85 -11.92 7.50
N PRO A 72 -2.21 -11.08 8.33
CA PRO A 72 -2.46 -11.03 9.76
C PRO A 72 -3.83 -10.41 10.06
N LEU A 73 -4.46 -10.85 11.15
CA LEU A 73 -5.73 -10.30 11.64
C LEU A 73 -5.53 -9.30 12.77
N THR A 74 -4.37 -9.31 13.42
CA THR A 74 -3.98 -8.39 14.51
C THR A 74 -2.54 -7.91 14.31
N GLY A 75 -2.12 -6.87 15.03
CA GLY A 75 -0.75 -6.40 15.05
C GLY A 75 0.22 -7.28 15.83
N GLU A 76 -0.24 -8.36 16.44
CA GLU A 76 0.63 -9.30 17.14
C GLU A 76 1.35 -10.23 16.15
N VAL A 77 2.68 -10.32 16.24
CA VAL A 77 3.50 -11.16 15.37
C VAL A 77 3.06 -12.62 15.42
N THR A 78 2.76 -13.14 16.61
CA THR A 78 2.25 -14.51 16.83
C THR A 78 0.73 -14.59 16.86
N GLY A 79 0.05 -13.51 16.50
CA GLY A 79 -1.41 -13.42 16.49
C GLY A 79 -2.05 -14.20 15.34
N PRO A 80 -3.38 -14.24 15.31
CA PRO A 80 -4.11 -14.95 14.28
C PRO A 80 -3.90 -14.34 12.91
N SER A 81 -3.85 -15.19 11.90
CA SER A 81 -3.77 -14.82 10.48
C SER A 81 -4.74 -15.67 9.66
N LYS A 82 -5.03 -15.27 8.43
CA LYS A 82 -5.82 -16.05 7.47
C LYS A 82 -5.03 -16.28 6.19
N GLY A 83 -5.32 -17.38 5.50
CA GLY A 83 -4.66 -17.82 4.26
C GLY A 83 -3.61 -18.89 4.50
N ASP A 84 -3.09 -19.45 3.39
CA ASP A 84 -2.31 -20.68 3.39
C ASP A 84 -0.80 -20.45 3.15
N CYS A 85 -0.38 -19.23 2.82
CA CYS A 85 1.01 -18.89 2.48
C CYS A 85 1.77 -18.16 3.60
N GLY A 86 1.26 -18.20 4.83
CA GLY A 86 1.92 -17.62 6.01
C GLY A 86 3.26 -18.27 6.38
N PRO A 87 3.95 -17.75 7.40
CA PRO A 87 3.65 -16.54 8.17
C PRO A 87 3.70 -15.25 7.34
N TYR A 88 2.89 -14.24 7.74
CA TYR A 88 2.78 -12.97 7.01
C TYR A 88 3.58 -11.82 7.66
N PHE A 89 4.29 -12.09 8.73
CA PHE A 89 5.32 -11.23 9.30
C PHE A 89 6.69 -11.73 8.87
N GLN A 90 7.52 -10.85 8.31
CA GLN A 90 8.86 -11.23 7.85
C GLN A 90 9.77 -11.71 8.98
N SER A 91 9.61 -11.15 10.19
CA SER A 91 10.36 -11.56 11.38
C SER A 91 10.19 -13.06 11.73
N GLN A 92 9.08 -13.68 11.32
CA GLN A 92 8.80 -15.10 11.55
C GLN A 92 9.39 -16.02 10.46
N ARG A 93 10.01 -15.48 9.40
CA ARG A 93 10.45 -16.24 8.22
C ARG A 93 11.95 -16.39 8.12
N LYS A 94 12.69 -16.14 9.20
CA LYS A 94 14.18 -16.14 9.22
C LYS A 94 14.78 -17.44 8.70
N GLU A 95 14.21 -18.58 9.08
CA GLU A 95 14.69 -19.91 8.62
C GLU A 95 14.52 -20.09 7.10
N ASN A 96 13.45 -19.55 6.53
CA ASN A 96 13.24 -19.60 5.08
C ASN A 96 14.31 -18.78 4.36
N TYR A 97 14.61 -17.59 4.86
CA TYR A 97 15.66 -16.75 4.29
C TYR A 97 17.03 -17.40 4.39
N GLN A 98 17.37 -17.98 5.55
CA GLN A 98 18.64 -18.66 5.75
C GLN A 98 18.83 -19.84 4.79
N ARG A 99 17.82 -20.70 4.63
CA ARG A 99 17.86 -21.82 3.66
C ARG A 99 18.10 -21.35 2.23
N ARG A 100 17.51 -20.20 1.84
CA ARG A 100 17.69 -19.63 0.50
C ARG A 100 19.07 -19.01 0.31
N VAL A 101 19.65 -18.39 1.33
CA VAL A 101 21.05 -17.91 1.31
C VAL A 101 22.01 -19.10 1.11
N GLU A 102 21.87 -20.15 1.91
CA GLU A 102 22.68 -21.37 1.81
C GLU A 102 22.58 -22.02 0.43
N ALA A 103 21.37 -22.05 -0.16
CA ALA A 103 21.18 -22.56 -1.51
C ALA A 103 21.87 -21.71 -2.58
N LEU A 104 21.93 -20.38 -2.43
CA LEU A 104 22.68 -19.51 -3.34
C LEU A 104 24.19 -19.71 -3.17
N MET A 105 24.68 -19.84 -1.95
CA MET A 105 26.11 -20.09 -1.66
C MET A 105 26.56 -21.44 -2.20
N SER A 106 25.81 -22.51 -1.95
CA SER A 106 26.15 -23.87 -2.43
C SER A 106 26.23 -23.97 -3.96
N ARG A 107 25.52 -23.12 -4.68
CA ARG A 107 25.53 -23.00 -6.15
C ARG A 107 26.57 -21.99 -6.65
N GLY A 108 27.35 -21.38 -5.76
CA GLY A 108 28.35 -20.38 -6.12
C GLY A 108 27.77 -19.05 -6.64
N LEU A 109 26.46 -18.80 -6.41
CA LEU A 109 25.75 -17.57 -6.81
C LEU A 109 25.82 -16.48 -5.74
N ALA A 110 26.30 -16.81 -4.54
CA ALA A 110 26.60 -15.88 -3.46
C ALA A 110 27.91 -16.28 -2.78
N TYR A 111 28.54 -15.34 -2.08
CA TYR A 111 29.81 -15.57 -1.40
C TYR A 111 29.93 -14.67 -0.16
N GLU A 112 30.77 -15.09 0.79
CA GLU A 112 31.09 -14.27 1.97
C GLU A 112 32.14 -13.22 1.62
N HIS A 113 31.92 -12.00 2.10
CA HIS A 113 32.84 -10.89 2.00
C HIS A 113 32.73 -10.01 3.23
N GLU A 114 33.79 -9.89 3.99
CA GLU A 114 33.86 -9.11 5.25
C GLU A 114 32.74 -9.49 6.24
N GLY A 115 32.45 -10.77 6.37
CA GLY A 115 31.41 -11.30 7.24
C GLY A 115 29.98 -11.16 6.72
N ALA A 116 29.74 -10.43 5.64
CA ALA A 116 28.45 -10.32 5.00
C ALA A 116 28.36 -11.29 3.79
N ILE A 117 27.14 -11.68 3.40
CA ILE A 117 26.94 -12.48 2.19
C ILE A 117 26.51 -11.55 1.05
N LYS A 118 27.28 -11.56 -0.04
CA LYS A 118 26.99 -10.84 -1.28
C LYS A 118 26.45 -11.79 -2.35
N PHE A 119 25.44 -11.33 -3.09
CA PHE A 119 24.93 -12.01 -4.29
C PHE A 119 25.73 -11.57 -5.51
N LYS A 120 26.13 -12.53 -6.34
CA LYS A 120 26.81 -12.28 -7.61
C LYS A 120 25.84 -11.77 -8.66
N MET A 121 25.85 -10.46 -8.88
CA MET A 121 25.00 -9.82 -9.89
C MET A 121 25.52 -10.09 -11.30
N THR A 122 24.60 -10.17 -12.26
CA THR A 122 24.98 -10.19 -13.68
C THR A 122 25.74 -8.91 -14.06
N ARG A 123 26.66 -9.04 -15.04
CA ARG A 123 27.36 -7.90 -15.67
C ARG A 123 26.60 -7.38 -16.89
N GLU A 124 25.50 -8.04 -17.27
CA GLU A 124 24.69 -7.67 -18.41
C GLU A 124 23.55 -6.72 -18.00
N PRO A 125 23.18 -5.76 -18.85
CA PRO A 125 22.01 -4.91 -18.65
C PRO A 125 20.74 -5.76 -18.45
N ILE A 126 19.83 -5.31 -17.60
CA ILE A 126 18.55 -5.97 -17.37
C ILE A 126 17.42 -5.10 -17.91
N THR A 127 16.60 -5.68 -18.78
CA THR A 127 15.31 -5.09 -19.16
C THR A 127 14.27 -5.46 -18.12
N ILE A 128 13.57 -4.45 -17.61
CA ILE A 128 12.44 -4.56 -16.69
C ILE A 128 11.18 -4.31 -17.51
N PRO A 129 10.41 -5.35 -17.86
CA PRO A 129 9.10 -5.15 -18.45
C PRO A 129 8.14 -4.66 -17.37
N ASP A 130 7.53 -3.50 -17.59
CA ASP A 130 6.65 -2.87 -16.61
C ASP A 130 5.30 -2.50 -17.23
N LEU A 131 4.22 -2.85 -16.55
CA LEU A 131 2.85 -2.69 -17.05
C LEU A 131 2.35 -1.23 -17.03
N VAL A 132 3.03 -0.35 -16.29
CA VAL A 132 2.68 1.08 -16.19
C VAL A 132 3.65 1.94 -16.98
N VAL A 133 4.95 1.87 -16.66
CA VAL A 133 5.95 2.74 -17.27
C VAL A 133 6.49 2.23 -18.60
N GLY A 134 6.22 0.96 -18.94
CA GLY A 134 6.74 0.29 -20.12
C GLY A 134 8.12 -0.32 -19.86
N ASP A 135 8.77 -0.82 -20.91
CA ASP A 135 10.08 -1.46 -20.78
C ASP A 135 11.16 -0.47 -20.34
N VAL A 136 11.83 -0.80 -19.24
CA VAL A 136 12.93 0.00 -18.70
C VAL A 136 14.23 -0.78 -18.80
N LEU A 137 15.18 -0.29 -19.59
CA LEU A 137 16.53 -0.84 -19.61
C LEU A 137 17.31 -0.28 -18.42
N ARG A 138 17.81 -1.17 -17.58
CA ARG A 138 18.72 -0.84 -16.49
C ARG A 138 20.15 -1.21 -16.87
N PRO A 139 20.97 -0.26 -17.35
CA PRO A 139 22.41 -0.46 -17.55
C PRO A 139 23.10 -0.47 -16.19
N LEU A 140 24.32 -0.99 -16.16
CA LEU A 140 25.21 -0.80 -15.02
C LEU A 140 25.67 0.65 -14.95
N THR A 141 25.83 1.17 -13.72
CA THR A 141 26.52 2.46 -13.50
C THR A 141 28.02 2.23 -13.39
N ASP A 142 28.84 3.30 -13.54
CA ASP A 142 30.30 3.23 -13.41
C ASP A 142 30.76 2.55 -12.11
N ARG A 143 30.00 2.71 -11.02
CA ARG A 143 30.28 2.03 -9.74
C ARG A 143 29.92 0.55 -9.77
N GLU A 144 28.81 0.20 -10.40
CA GLU A 144 28.33 -1.18 -10.54
C GLU A 144 29.11 -1.96 -11.59
N GLU A 145 29.77 -1.31 -12.53
CA GLU A 145 30.69 -1.96 -13.49
C GLU A 145 31.89 -2.56 -12.78
N LEU A 146 32.36 -1.93 -11.70
CA LEU A 146 33.48 -2.41 -10.89
C LEU A 146 33.05 -3.51 -9.91
N ASP A 147 31.94 -3.32 -9.22
CA ASP A 147 31.37 -4.30 -8.29
C ASP A 147 29.84 -4.17 -8.21
N PRO A 148 29.08 -4.81 -9.12
CA PRO A 148 27.62 -4.82 -9.08
C PRO A 148 27.04 -5.76 -8.03
N ASP A 149 27.87 -6.56 -7.36
CA ASP A 149 27.44 -7.51 -6.36
C ASP A 149 26.89 -6.75 -5.13
N PHE A 150 25.82 -7.26 -4.56
CA PHE A 150 25.15 -6.59 -3.46
C PHE A 150 24.91 -7.51 -2.26
N VAL A 151 24.91 -6.92 -1.09
CA VAL A 151 24.67 -7.64 0.16
C VAL A 151 23.24 -8.18 0.17
N ILE A 152 23.11 -9.47 0.50
CA ILE A 152 21.82 -10.16 0.71
C ILE A 152 21.64 -10.57 2.19
N GLN A 153 22.73 -10.68 2.95
CA GLN A 153 22.71 -10.90 4.39
C GLN A 153 23.87 -10.13 5.02
N ARG A 154 23.59 -9.39 6.09
CA ARG A 154 24.57 -8.61 6.85
C ARG A 154 25.47 -9.53 7.69
N SER A 155 26.56 -8.98 8.20
CA SER A 155 27.51 -9.71 9.08
C SER A 155 26.90 -10.16 10.41
N ASP A 156 25.82 -9.53 10.85
CA ASP A 156 25.03 -9.93 12.03
C ASP A 156 24.01 -11.06 11.72
N GLY A 157 24.01 -11.59 10.48
CA GLY A 157 23.11 -12.63 10.03
C GLY A 157 21.72 -12.10 9.58
N GLN A 158 21.46 -10.79 9.66
CA GLN A 158 20.16 -10.26 9.23
C GLN A 158 20.06 -10.20 7.71
N PRO A 159 19.01 -10.80 7.09
CA PRO A 159 18.78 -10.67 5.66
C PRO A 159 18.35 -9.25 5.30
N VAL A 160 18.66 -8.81 4.08
CA VAL A 160 18.31 -7.47 3.62
C VAL A 160 17.07 -7.47 2.72
N PHE A 161 16.46 -6.30 2.58
CA PHE A 161 15.23 -6.06 1.83
C PHE A 161 15.15 -6.77 0.48
N HIS A 162 16.22 -6.70 -0.35
CA HIS A 162 16.19 -7.30 -1.70
C HIS A 162 15.95 -8.82 -1.65
N LEU A 163 16.59 -9.51 -0.73
CA LEU A 163 16.47 -10.96 -0.60
C LEU A 163 15.10 -11.35 -0.04
N VAL A 164 14.72 -10.74 1.10
CA VAL A 164 13.48 -11.14 1.80
C VAL A 164 12.24 -10.87 0.95
N ASN A 165 12.22 -9.73 0.24
CA ASN A 165 11.11 -9.37 -0.64
C ASN A 165 10.92 -10.40 -1.76
N VAL A 166 12.01 -10.83 -2.40
CA VAL A 166 11.98 -11.83 -3.48
C VAL A 166 11.57 -13.21 -2.96
N ILE A 167 12.11 -13.66 -1.82
CA ILE A 167 11.77 -14.97 -1.25
C ILE A 167 10.29 -15.02 -0.87
N ASP A 168 9.78 -13.95 -0.25
CA ASP A 168 8.39 -13.90 0.16
C ASP A 168 7.44 -13.84 -1.05
N ASP A 169 7.76 -13.04 -2.06
CA ASP A 169 6.97 -12.98 -3.29
C ASP A 169 6.96 -14.33 -4.01
N LEU A 170 8.09 -15.07 -4.00
CA LEU A 170 8.20 -16.42 -4.54
C LEU A 170 7.33 -17.42 -3.74
N GLU A 171 7.48 -17.47 -2.41
CA GLU A 171 6.83 -18.46 -1.56
C GLU A 171 5.33 -18.19 -1.35
N MET A 172 4.91 -16.93 -1.49
CA MET A 172 3.50 -16.52 -1.50
C MET A 172 2.88 -16.56 -2.90
N ASN A 173 3.63 -17.05 -3.91
CA ASN A 173 3.18 -17.18 -5.29
C ASN A 173 2.65 -15.86 -5.87
N ILE A 174 3.30 -14.73 -5.59
CA ILE A 174 2.91 -13.42 -6.10
C ILE A 174 3.11 -13.39 -7.61
N THR A 175 2.06 -13.03 -8.33
CA THR A 175 2.06 -12.96 -9.80
C THR A 175 2.31 -11.54 -10.32
N HIS A 176 1.89 -10.52 -9.57
CA HIS A 176 2.06 -9.13 -9.92
C HIS A 176 2.54 -8.32 -8.72
N VAL A 177 3.57 -7.51 -8.94
CA VAL A 177 4.16 -6.60 -7.96
C VAL A 177 3.77 -5.18 -8.34
N ILE A 178 2.72 -4.66 -7.70
CA ILE A 178 2.26 -3.27 -7.88
C ILE A 178 2.82 -2.47 -6.69
N ARG A 179 3.66 -1.46 -6.96
CA ARG A 179 4.34 -0.67 -5.92
C ARG A 179 4.76 0.72 -6.41
N GLY A 180 5.22 1.60 -5.54
CA GLY A 180 5.71 2.92 -5.91
C GLY A 180 6.93 2.87 -6.83
N GLU A 181 7.06 3.85 -7.73
CA GLU A 181 8.16 3.96 -8.70
C GLU A 181 9.53 4.18 -8.04
N ASP A 182 9.57 4.62 -6.78
CA ASP A 182 10.79 4.72 -5.98
C ASP A 182 11.51 3.37 -5.80
N HIS A 183 10.79 2.26 -6.02
CA HIS A 183 11.35 0.92 -6.05
C HIS A 183 11.78 0.42 -7.44
N LEU A 184 11.62 1.19 -8.50
CA LEU A 184 11.96 0.77 -9.87
C LEU A 184 13.45 0.41 -10.00
N SER A 185 14.33 1.19 -9.37
CA SER A 185 15.77 0.91 -9.35
C SER A 185 16.14 -0.43 -8.66
N ASN A 186 15.30 -0.91 -7.74
CA ASN A 186 15.51 -2.17 -7.04
C ASN A 186 15.13 -3.39 -7.90
N THR A 187 14.31 -3.19 -8.92
CA THR A 187 13.66 -4.27 -9.67
C THR A 187 14.66 -5.13 -10.44
N ALA A 188 15.73 -4.54 -10.97
CA ALA A 188 16.78 -5.31 -11.64
C ALA A 188 17.43 -6.35 -10.70
N LYS A 189 17.70 -5.98 -9.44
CA LYS A 189 18.24 -6.88 -8.41
C LYS A 189 17.25 -8.00 -8.08
N HIS A 190 15.95 -7.67 -7.99
CA HIS A 190 14.90 -8.66 -7.75
C HIS A 190 14.78 -9.64 -8.92
N ILE A 191 14.79 -9.18 -10.17
CA ILE A 191 14.77 -10.03 -11.37
C ILE A 191 15.98 -10.99 -11.37
N ALA A 192 17.18 -10.49 -11.03
CA ALA A 192 18.38 -11.31 -10.94
C ALA A 192 18.26 -12.41 -9.88
N LEU A 193 17.70 -12.10 -8.71
CA LEU A 193 17.44 -13.08 -7.65
C LEU A 193 16.40 -14.12 -8.06
N PHE A 194 15.28 -13.74 -8.69
CA PHE A 194 14.30 -14.70 -9.22
C PHE A 194 14.93 -15.66 -10.21
N LYS A 195 15.74 -15.15 -11.15
CA LYS A 195 16.50 -15.98 -12.11
C LYS A 195 17.48 -16.92 -11.41
N ALA A 196 18.16 -16.44 -10.35
CA ALA A 196 19.07 -17.25 -9.57
C ALA A 196 18.34 -18.39 -8.83
N PHE A 197 17.11 -18.19 -8.43
CA PHE A 197 16.26 -19.25 -7.88
C PHE A 197 15.66 -20.18 -8.95
N GLY A 198 15.87 -19.91 -10.23
CA GLY A 198 15.35 -20.70 -11.34
C GLY A 198 13.84 -20.49 -11.60
N VAL A 199 13.32 -19.34 -11.20
CA VAL A 199 11.90 -19.01 -11.31
C VAL A 199 11.72 -17.74 -12.15
N HIS A 200 10.64 -17.67 -12.90
CA HIS A 200 10.27 -16.43 -13.60
C HIS A 200 9.86 -15.35 -12.59
N PRO A 201 10.32 -14.11 -12.75
CA PRO A 201 9.89 -13.01 -11.91
C PRO A 201 8.40 -12.72 -12.13
N PRO A 202 7.70 -12.13 -11.13
CA PRO A 202 6.35 -11.63 -11.31
C PRO A 202 6.29 -10.49 -12.33
N HIS A 203 5.11 -10.16 -12.82
CA HIS A 203 4.89 -8.94 -13.57
C HIS A 203 5.05 -7.72 -12.65
N TYR A 204 5.70 -6.68 -13.12
CA TYR A 204 5.90 -5.44 -12.37
C TYR A 204 4.98 -4.33 -12.88
N ALA A 205 4.51 -3.50 -11.96
CA ALA A 205 3.75 -2.29 -12.23
C ALA A 205 4.19 -1.21 -11.23
N HIS A 206 5.00 -0.27 -11.69
CA HIS A 206 5.48 0.83 -10.86
C HIS A 206 4.57 2.04 -11.01
N ILE A 207 3.86 2.38 -9.93
CA ILE A 207 2.92 3.50 -9.90
C ILE A 207 3.65 4.80 -9.55
N PRO A 208 3.35 5.92 -10.25
CA PRO A 208 3.99 7.21 -10.02
C PRO A 208 3.84 7.72 -8.59
N LEU A 209 4.70 8.66 -8.18
CA LEU A 209 4.62 9.28 -6.86
C LEU A 209 3.41 10.20 -6.72
N ILE A 210 3.02 10.47 -5.47
CA ILE A 210 2.13 11.57 -5.12
C ILE A 210 3.02 12.75 -4.68
N LEU A 211 2.83 13.88 -5.34
CA LEU A 211 3.52 15.14 -5.06
C LEU A 211 2.56 16.09 -4.34
N ASN A 212 3.12 17.04 -3.60
CA ASN A 212 2.37 18.19 -3.10
C ASN A 212 1.87 19.06 -4.25
N GLY A 213 0.94 19.99 -3.99
CA GLY A 213 0.41 20.92 -4.99
C GLY A 213 1.51 21.76 -5.66
N ASP A 214 2.60 22.08 -4.96
CA ASP A 214 3.76 22.80 -5.48
C ASP A 214 4.72 21.93 -6.31
N GLY A 215 4.48 20.61 -6.37
CA GLY A 215 5.31 19.65 -7.12
C GLY A 215 6.45 19.04 -6.30
N SER A 216 6.63 19.41 -5.04
CA SER A 216 7.58 18.76 -4.15
C SER A 216 7.11 17.35 -3.77
N LYS A 217 8.03 16.44 -3.44
CA LYS A 217 7.68 15.09 -2.97
C LYS A 217 6.95 15.19 -1.63
N MET A 218 5.73 14.62 -1.57
CA MET A 218 4.95 14.58 -0.34
C MET A 218 5.69 13.78 0.74
N SER A 219 5.90 14.41 1.89
CA SER A 219 6.56 13.84 3.06
C SER A 219 5.54 13.39 4.10
N LYS A 220 5.97 12.55 5.05
CA LYS A 220 5.12 12.11 6.17
C LYS A 220 4.58 13.25 7.05
N ARG A 221 5.18 14.46 6.99
CA ARG A 221 4.80 15.61 7.83
C ARG A 221 3.82 16.56 7.13
N ASP A 222 3.56 16.34 5.85
CA ASP A 222 2.72 17.23 5.07
C ASP A 222 1.23 17.01 5.40
N LYS A 223 0.44 18.07 5.32
CA LYS A 223 -1.01 18.00 5.53
C LYS A 223 -1.62 17.02 4.52
N GLY A 224 -2.43 16.11 5.02
CA GLY A 224 -3.07 15.08 4.19
C GLY A 224 -2.18 13.87 3.86
N ALA A 225 -0.97 13.79 4.42
CA ALA A 225 -0.10 12.63 4.19
C ALA A 225 -0.49 11.39 5.00
N ALA A 226 -1.05 11.57 6.20
CA ALA A 226 -1.44 10.46 7.09
C ALA A 226 -2.90 10.08 6.89
N LEU A 227 -3.16 8.79 6.65
CA LEU A 227 -4.53 8.27 6.49
C LEU A 227 -5.38 8.47 7.74
N THR A 228 -4.77 8.40 8.92
CA THR A 228 -5.45 8.58 10.21
C THR A 228 -6.08 9.97 10.35
N SER A 229 -5.47 11.01 9.76
CA SER A 229 -6.05 12.36 9.82
C SER A 229 -7.39 12.44 9.11
N TYR A 230 -7.60 11.68 8.04
CA TYR A 230 -8.90 11.67 7.35
C TYR A 230 -10.01 11.04 8.20
N LEU A 231 -9.68 9.95 8.91
CA LEU A 231 -10.60 9.34 9.88
C LEU A 231 -10.93 10.32 11.01
N ASP A 232 -9.91 11.01 11.53
CA ASP A 232 -10.06 11.97 12.62
C ASP A 232 -10.86 13.22 12.23
N ASP A 233 -10.66 13.71 11.02
CA ASP A 233 -11.38 14.86 10.46
C ASP A 233 -12.81 14.49 10.02
N GLY A 234 -13.20 13.21 10.04
CA GLY A 234 -14.55 12.76 9.68
C GLY A 234 -14.80 12.69 8.18
N PHE A 235 -13.78 12.36 7.39
CA PHE A 235 -13.98 12.01 5.98
C PHE A 235 -14.73 10.69 5.85
N LEU A 236 -15.48 10.56 4.76
CA LEU A 236 -16.10 9.31 4.35
C LEU A 236 -15.07 8.43 3.63
N PRO A 237 -14.94 7.14 3.98
CA PRO A 237 -14.01 6.27 3.31
C PRO A 237 -14.25 6.16 1.79
N GLU A 238 -15.50 6.26 1.34
CA GLU A 238 -15.87 6.27 -0.07
C GLU A 238 -15.26 7.47 -0.82
N ALA A 239 -15.32 8.66 -0.21
CA ALA A 239 -14.73 9.86 -0.79
C ALA A 239 -13.20 9.74 -0.89
N VAL A 240 -12.56 9.20 0.15
CA VAL A 240 -11.12 9.00 0.18
C VAL A 240 -10.69 7.94 -0.83
N ILE A 241 -11.39 6.81 -0.96
CA ILE A 241 -11.12 5.78 -1.97
C ILE A 241 -11.22 6.36 -3.37
N ASN A 242 -12.31 7.04 -3.68
CA ASN A 242 -12.49 7.65 -5.00
C ASN A 242 -11.38 8.65 -5.30
N TYR A 243 -11.03 9.50 -4.34
CA TYR A 243 -9.93 10.44 -4.50
C TYR A 243 -8.58 9.75 -4.74
N LEU A 244 -8.26 8.71 -3.95
CA LEU A 244 -7.03 7.93 -4.14
C LEU A 244 -6.96 7.26 -5.53
N CYS A 245 -8.09 6.82 -6.08
CA CYS A 245 -8.14 6.32 -7.45
C CYS A 245 -7.74 7.40 -8.46
N LEU A 246 -8.28 8.60 -8.33
CA LEU A 246 -7.99 9.72 -9.23
C LEU A 246 -6.54 10.22 -9.12
N LEU A 247 -5.82 9.85 -8.08
CA LEU A 247 -4.38 10.11 -7.96
C LEU A 247 -3.54 9.08 -8.75
N GLY A 248 -3.75 9.01 -10.05
CA GLY A 248 -2.97 8.18 -10.96
C GLY A 248 -3.78 7.25 -11.85
N TRP A 249 -5.13 7.23 -11.72
CA TRP A 249 -6.01 6.50 -12.63
C TRP A 249 -7.25 7.37 -12.96
N SER A 250 -7.85 7.14 -14.11
CA SER A 250 -9.05 7.86 -14.55
C SER A 250 -9.92 6.95 -15.44
N PRO A 251 -11.24 7.02 -15.32
CA PRO A 251 -12.17 6.24 -16.14
C PRO A 251 -12.24 6.66 -17.62
N LYS A 252 -11.52 7.73 -18.02
CA LYS A 252 -11.47 8.30 -19.39
C LYS A 252 -12.78 8.88 -19.92
N ASP A 253 -13.82 8.98 -19.10
CA ASP A 253 -15.13 9.56 -19.43
C ASP A 253 -15.39 10.91 -18.73
N ASN A 254 -14.35 11.52 -18.17
CA ASN A 254 -14.35 12.78 -17.41
C ASN A 254 -15.20 12.75 -16.14
N ARG A 255 -15.71 11.61 -15.70
CA ARG A 255 -16.37 11.49 -14.40
C ARG A 255 -15.33 11.42 -13.31
N GLU A 256 -15.56 12.16 -12.24
CA GLU A 256 -14.68 12.21 -11.08
C GLU A 256 -15.26 11.48 -9.87
N LYS A 257 -16.59 11.40 -9.77
CA LYS A 257 -17.29 10.63 -8.76
C LYS A 257 -17.67 9.27 -9.32
N LEU A 258 -17.18 8.22 -8.66
CA LEU A 258 -17.32 6.81 -9.07
C LEU A 258 -17.61 5.95 -7.86
N SER A 259 -18.55 5.04 -7.94
CA SER A 259 -18.71 4.03 -6.90
C SER A 259 -17.51 3.07 -6.88
N ARG A 260 -17.32 2.40 -5.75
CA ARG A 260 -16.26 1.38 -5.61
C ARG A 260 -16.42 0.27 -6.64
N GLU A 261 -17.66 -0.15 -6.88
CA GLU A 261 -18.03 -1.21 -7.83
C GLU A 261 -17.66 -0.80 -9.25
N GLU A 262 -18.02 0.42 -9.67
CA GLU A 262 -17.63 0.97 -10.97
C GLU A 262 -16.11 1.03 -11.16
N VAL A 263 -15.37 1.41 -10.12
CA VAL A 263 -13.90 1.42 -10.19
C VAL A 263 -13.37 0.00 -10.33
N CYS A 264 -13.88 -0.98 -9.55
CA CYS A 264 -13.46 -2.37 -9.66
C CYS A 264 -13.72 -2.95 -11.06
N GLU A 265 -14.85 -2.61 -11.68
CA GLU A 265 -15.17 -3.10 -13.03
C GLU A 265 -14.27 -2.53 -14.13
N ARG A 266 -13.73 -1.32 -13.92
CA ARG A 266 -12.99 -0.59 -14.95
C ARG A 266 -11.49 -0.53 -14.74
N PHE A 267 -11.03 -0.82 -13.52
CA PHE A 267 -9.63 -0.67 -13.16
C PHE A 267 -8.74 -1.66 -13.88
N ASP A 268 -7.71 -1.16 -14.59
CA ASP A 268 -6.65 -2.00 -15.13
C ASP A 268 -5.30 -1.29 -15.05
N LEU A 269 -4.23 -2.07 -14.91
CA LEU A 269 -2.86 -1.57 -14.72
C LEU A 269 -2.36 -0.71 -15.90
N PRO A 270 -2.57 -1.07 -17.18
CA PRO A 270 -2.15 -0.24 -18.31
C PRO A 270 -2.85 1.13 -18.39
N GLN A 271 -3.94 1.33 -17.65
CA GLN A 271 -4.67 2.60 -17.61
C GLN A 271 -4.11 3.56 -16.57
N ILE A 272 -3.20 3.11 -15.71
CA ILE A 272 -2.53 3.97 -14.73
C ILE A 272 -1.68 5.00 -15.49
N LEU A 273 -1.80 6.26 -15.07
CA LEU A 273 -1.05 7.38 -15.65
C LEU A 273 0.43 7.23 -15.32
N ARG A 274 1.30 7.58 -16.29
CA ARG A 274 2.77 7.43 -16.16
C ARG A 274 3.46 8.61 -15.45
N HIS A 275 2.72 9.69 -15.19
CA HIS A 275 3.24 10.89 -14.58
C HIS A 275 2.76 11.02 -13.12
N ASN A 276 3.55 11.71 -12.31
CA ASN A 276 3.25 11.92 -10.91
C ASN A 276 1.93 12.67 -10.72
N ALA A 277 1.12 12.19 -9.76
CA ALA A 277 -0.12 12.84 -9.39
C ALA A 277 0.14 13.97 -8.39
N ARG A 278 -0.57 15.09 -8.51
CA ARG A 278 -0.52 16.17 -7.53
C ARG A 278 -1.67 16.05 -6.55
N PHE A 279 -1.35 16.13 -5.26
CA PHE A 279 -2.34 16.14 -4.20
C PHE A 279 -3.08 17.48 -4.19
N ASP A 280 -4.39 17.42 -4.25
CA ASP A 280 -5.30 18.55 -4.21
C ASP A 280 -6.34 18.35 -3.09
N TYR A 281 -6.16 19.06 -1.99
CA TYR A 281 -7.02 18.94 -0.83
C TYR A 281 -8.43 19.49 -1.09
N GLU A 282 -8.57 20.55 -1.89
CA GLU A 282 -9.90 21.12 -2.22
C GLU A 282 -10.71 20.14 -3.08
N LYS A 283 -10.07 19.42 -3.99
CA LYS A 283 -10.72 18.34 -4.75
C LYS A 283 -11.20 17.21 -3.85
N LEU A 284 -10.42 16.82 -2.86
CA LEU A 284 -10.83 15.82 -1.88
C LEU A 284 -12.04 16.30 -1.06
N LEU A 285 -12.02 17.56 -0.61
CA LEU A 285 -13.16 18.17 0.10
C LEU A 285 -14.41 18.27 -0.78
N TRP A 286 -14.25 18.55 -2.06
CA TRP A 286 -15.36 18.56 -3.00
C TRP A 286 -15.99 17.14 -3.12
N LEU A 287 -15.18 16.11 -3.32
CA LEU A 287 -15.64 14.72 -3.34
C LEU A 287 -16.34 14.34 -2.03
N GLN A 288 -15.77 14.71 -0.89
CA GLN A 288 -16.39 14.51 0.42
C GLN A 288 -17.80 15.10 0.47
N GLY A 289 -17.98 16.34 -0.01
CA GLY A 289 -19.29 16.99 -0.09
C GLY A 289 -20.27 16.27 -1.01
N GLU A 290 -19.79 15.75 -2.16
CA GLU A 290 -20.60 14.96 -3.09
C GLU A 290 -21.13 13.67 -2.45
N TYR A 291 -20.26 12.94 -1.73
CA TYR A 291 -20.67 11.70 -1.03
C TYR A 291 -21.56 12.00 0.19
N SER A 292 -21.26 13.07 0.96
CA SER A 292 -22.04 13.42 2.14
C SER A 292 -23.49 13.79 1.81
N ARG A 293 -23.74 14.42 0.66
CA ARG A 293 -25.11 14.78 0.21
C ARG A 293 -25.96 13.56 -0.13
N GLU A 294 -25.35 12.48 -0.57
CA GLU A 294 -26.04 11.24 -0.99
C GLU A 294 -26.16 10.19 0.12
N LEU A 295 -25.66 10.50 1.33
CA LEU A 295 -25.81 9.57 2.45
C LEU A 295 -27.29 9.34 2.77
N ALA A 296 -27.63 8.06 3.01
CA ALA A 296 -28.92 7.72 3.60
C ALA A 296 -29.04 8.34 4.99
N ASP A 297 -30.26 8.73 5.38
CA ASP A 297 -30.55 9.46 6.62
C ASP A 297 -29.96 8.78 7.85
N ASP A 298 -30.18 7.48 8.01
CA ASP A 298 -29.70 6.76 9.20
C ASP A 298 -28.18 6.83 9.33
N ARG A 299 -27.44 6.65 8.22
CA ARG A 299 -25.98 6.75 8.23
C ARG A 299 -25.49 8.17 8.47
N PHE A 300 -26.20 9.17 7.91
CA PHE A 300 -25.90 10.56 8.16
C PHE A 300 -26.03 10.90 9.65
N TYR A 301 -27.15 10.49 10.27
CA TYR A 301 -27.37 10.75 11.70
C TYR A 301 -26.37 10.01 12.58
N GLU A 302 -26.03 8.75 12.27
CA GLU A 302 -25.01 8.00 12.99
C GLU A 302 -23.67 8.72 13.01
N LEU A 303 -23.17 9.14 11.85
CA LEU A 303 -21.92 9.86 11.70
C LEU A 303 -21.94 11.24 12.39
N ALA A 304 -23.03 11.96 12.27
CA ALA A 304 -23.21 13.25 12.92
C ALA A 304 -23.21 13.11 14.45
N VAL A 305 -23.98 12.19 15.00
CA VAL A 305 -24.03 11.92 16.45
C VAL A 305 -22.66 11.47 16.97
N ALA A 306 -21.94 10.62 16.22
CA ALA A 306 -20.57 10.22 16.57
C ALA A 306 -19.61 11.42 16.62
N SER A 307 -19.75 12.36 15.68
CA SER A 307 -18.95 13.58 15.67
C SER A 307 -19.24 14.47 16.89
N PHE A 308 -20.51 14.66 17.25
CA PHE A 308 -20.89 15.38 18.46
C PHE A 308 -20.35 14.71 19.73
N ALA A 309 -20.44 13.38 19.82
CA ALA A 309 -19.90 12.63 20.96
C ALA A 309 -18.39 12.79 21.09
N LYS A 310 -17.65 12.77 19.96
CA LYS A 310 -16.20 13.00 19.91
C LYS A 310 -15.83 14.41 20.38
N ALA A 311 -16.68 15.40 20.13
CA ALA A 311 -16.53 16.79 20.61
C ALA A 311 -17.03 17.01 22.06
N GLY A 312 -17.47 15.95 22.75
CA GLY A 312 -17.98 16.03 24.14
C GLY A 312 -19.42 16.54 24.25
N VAL A 313 -20.16 16.63 23.14
CA VAL A 313 -21.56 17.06 23.11
C VAL A 313 -22.47 15.85 23.23
N ASP A 314 -23.26 15.78 24.32
CA ASP A 314 -24.21 14.71 24.56
C ASP A 314 -25.56 15.02 23.88
N THR A 315 -25.81 14.41 22.75
CA THR A 315 -27.06 14.55 21.99
C THR A 315 -28.25 13.84 22.63
N ASN A 316 -28.00 12.89 23.57
CA ASN A 316 -29.08 12.14 24.25
C ASN A 316 -29.89 13.02 25.23
N ARG A 317 -29.41 14.23 25.52
CA ARG A 317 -30.15 15.22 26.33
C ARG A 317 -31.40 15.76 25.64
N PHE A 318 -31.52 15.52 24.33
CA PHE A 318 -32.62 16.02 23.52
C PHE A 318 -33.44 14.88 22.92
N PRO A 319 -34.74 15.07 22.69
CA PRO A 319 -35.55 14.07 21.98
C PRO A 319 -34.99 13.79 20.59
N LEU A 320 -34.94 12.52 20.19
CA LEU A 320 -34.41 12.10 18.89
C LEU A 320 -35.00 12.85 17.68
N PRO A 321 -36.33 13.13 17.63
CA PRO A 321 -36.89 13.92 16.53
C PRO A 321 -36.32 15.34 16.43
N TYR A 322 -36.04 15.96 17.59
CA TYR A 322 -35.42 17.32 17.62
C TYR A 322 -33.97 17.25 17.09
N VAL A 323 -33.18 16.25 17.53
CA VAL A 323 -31.81 16.07 17.06
C VAL A 323 -31.79 15.86 15.54
N LYS A 324 -32.66 15.00 15.02
CA LYS A 324 -32.78 14.76 13.58
C LYS A 324 -33.13 16.05 12.82
N ALA A 325 -34.14 16.77 13.25
CA ALA A 325 -34.57 18.02 12.62
C ALA A 325 -33.47 19.11 12.65
N ALA A 326 -32.72 19.20 13.74
CA ALA A 326 -31.56 20.09 13.83
C ALA A 326 -30.45 19.71 12.86
N LEU A 327 -30.10 18.43 12.79
CA LEU A 327 -29.08 17.91 11.87
C LEU A 327 -29.46 18.10 10.39
N ASP A 328 -30.75 17.92 10.05
CA ASP A 328 -31.24 18.17 8.69
C ASP A 328 -31.01 19.60 8.23
N THR A 329 -31.11 20.58 9.15
CA THR A 329 -30.80 21.98 8.82
C THR A 329 -29.33 22.23 8.49
N CYS A 330 -28.44 21.36 8.97
CA CYS A 330 -27.00 21.45 8.74
C CYS A 330 -26.55 20.67 7.50
N ARG A 331 -27.36 19.74 7.00
CA ARG A 331 -27.04 18.89 5.84
C ARG A 331 -26.68 19.76 4.63
N GLY A 332 -25.48 19.56 4.09
CA GLY A 332 -24.94 20.32 2.97
C GLY A 332 -24.33 21.70 3.33
N LYS A 333 -24.30 22.08 4.61
CA LYS A 333 -23.67 23.33 5.08
C LYS A 333 -22.26 23.15 5.66
N PHE A 334 -21.82 21.92 5.81
CA PHE A 334 -20.48 21.57 6.28
C PHE A 334 -19.75 20.73 5.23
N ARG A 335 -18.43 20.66 5.31
CA ARG A 335 -17.62 19.81 4.43
C ARG A 335 -17.19 18.55 5.14
N LEU A 336 -16.86 18.63 6.43
CA LEU A 336 -16.39 17.52 7.26
C LEU A 336 -17.31 17.33 8.46
N PHE A 337 -17.54 16.09 8.85
CA PHE A 337 -18.37 15.78 10.04
C PHE A 337 -17.78 16.38 11.32
N SER A 338 -16.47 16.59 11.40
CA SER A 338 -15.81 17.29 12.52
C SER A 338 -16.19 18.76 12.64
N GLU A 339 -16.80 19.38 11.64
CA GLU A 339 -17.24 20.78 11.64
C GLU A 339 -18.67 20.93 12.21
N LEU A 340 -19.41 19.84 12.46
CA LEU A 340 -20.79 19.87 12.92
C LEU A 340 -20.95 20.34 14.38
N PRO A 341 -20.09 19.93 15.36
CA PRO A 341 -20.15 20.42 16.74
C PRO A 341 -19.72 21.88 16.81
#